data_eb6622b1f40136d59bb55db3c93e1957
#
_entry.id   eb6622b1f40136d59bb55db3c93e1957
#
_cell.length_a   1.000
_cell.length_b   1.000
_cell.length_c   1.000
_cell.angle_alpha   90.00
_cell.angle_beta   90.00
_cell.angle_gamma   90.00
#
_symmetry.space_group_name_H-M   'P 1'
#
loop_
_entity.id
_entity.type
_entity.pdbx_description
1 polymer ?
#
loop_
_entity_poly.entity_id
_entity_poly.type
_entity_poly.pdbx_seq_one_letter_code
_entity_poly.pdbx_strand_id
1 'polypeptide(L)'
;MSGLQDRERGVSLSGRWKARQAQEGDRHHAGDINLDDSDWVEIEVPGLWRNVEEFCDADGVLYRHRFELNGLDERRRRWLAIDGLCYQGDVWFDGAYLGDTEGYFVEHCFEITEATSLSGEHLLAIEATCDEPVDRTAKRNITGVLQHSDSLDQRLNPGGLWRDVRVEETGPIRV
;
A
#
# COMPACT_ATOMS: atom_id res chain seq x y z
N MET A 1 -6.52 -29.53 -17.73
CA MET A 1 -7.36 -28.73 -16.83
C MET A 1 -6.71 -28.72 -15.46
N SER A 2 -5.56 -28.07 -15.31
CA SER A 2 -4.78 -28.02 -14.05
C SER A 2 -4.19 -26.64 -13.75
N GLY A 3 -4.66 -25.61 -14.40
CA GLY A 3 -4.07 -24.26 -14.29
C GLY A 3 -4.77 -23.27 -13.35
N LEU A 4 -5.78 -23.69 -12.59
CA LEU A 4 -6.59 -22.79 -11.75
C LEU A 4 -6.44 -23.05 -10.23
N GLN A 5 -5.63 -24.01 -9.82
CA GLN A 5 -5.48 -24.38 -8.41
C GLN A 5 -4.22 -23.83 -7.71
N ASP A 6 -3.37 -23.10 -8.39
CA ASP A 6 -2.08 -22.61 -7.83
C ASP A 6 -2.14 -21.17 -7.25
N ARG A 7 -3.33 -20.57 -7.20
CA ARG A 7 -3.54 -19.22 -6.62
C ARG A 7 -3.85 -19.19 -5.11
N GLU A 8 -3.75 -20.29 -4.39
CA GLU A 8 -4.40 -20.47 -3.09
C GLU A 8 -3.48 -20.52 -1.86
N ARG A 9 -2.41 -19.77 -1.81
CA ARG A 9 -1.74 -19.51 -0.52
C ARG A 9 -1.37 -18.04 -0.42
N GLY A 10 -2.36 -17.22 -0.13
CA GLY A 10 -2.17 -15.81 0.16
C GLY A 10 -2.42 -15.51 1.64
N VAL A 11 -1.67 -14.59 2.19
CA VAL A 11 -1.93 -13.99 3.50
C VAL A 11 -2.50 -12.61 3.25
N SER A 12 -3.76 -12.37 3.66
CA SER A 12 -4.33 -11.03 3.65
C SER A 12 -3.66 -10.18 4.73
N LEU A 13 -3.29 -8.97 4.38
CA LEU A 13 -2.78 -7.96 5.31
C LEU A 13 -3.86 -6.95 5.68
N SER A 14 -5.13 -7.25 5.36
CA SER A 14 -6.28 -6.43 5.75
C SER A 14 -6.43 -6.36 7.27
N GLY A 15 -6.89 -5.21 7.78
CA GLY A 15 -7.10 -4.99 9.19
C GLY A 15 -6.48 -3.69 9.68
N ARG A 16 -6.06 -3.64 10.93
CA ARG A 16 -5.53 -2.43 11.55
C ARG A 16 -4.05 -2.22 11.23
N TRP A 17 -3.75 -1.06 10.73
CA TRP A 17 -2.40 -0.58 10.45
C TRP A 17 -2.10 0.65 11.29
N LYS A 18 -0.83 0.95 11.49
CA LYS A 18 -0.39 2.23 12.03
C LYS A 18 -0.25 3.24 10.91
N ALA A 19 -0.71 4.47 11.14
CA ALA A 19 -0.64 5.52 10.14
C ALA A 19 -0.40 6.90 10.76
N ARG A 20 0.24 7.76 10.00
CA ARG A 20 0.35 9.20 10.29
C ARG A 20 0.36 10.00 9.00
N GLN A 21 0.11 11.30 9.09
CA GLN A 21 0.26 12.18 7.94
C GLN A 21 1.70 12.12 7.43
N ALA A 22 1.86 11.97 6.11
CA ALA A 22 3.17 11.96 5.45
C ALA A 22 3.86 13.32 5.60
N GLN A 23 5.17 13.31 5.76
CA GLN A 23 6.00 14.50 5.95
C GLN A 23 7.15 14.52 4.96
N GLU A 24 7.63 15.72 4.65
CA GLU A 24 8.84 15.86 3.83
C GLU A 24 10.00 15.11 4.48
N GLY A 25 10.65 14.25 3.70
CA GLY A 25 11.77 13.42 4.17
C GLY A 25 11.41 12.02 4.64
N ASP A 26 10.13 11.66 4.72
CA ASP A 26 9.68 10.32 5.12
C ASP A 26 10.29 9.20 4.25
N ARG A 27 10.50 9.47 2.97
CA ARG A 27 11.14 8.50 2.05
C ARG A 27 12.47 7.94 2.56
N HIS A 28 13.17 8.65 3.43
CA HIS A 28 14.45 8.20 4.00
C HIS A 28 14.28 7.29 5.22
N HIS A 29 13.12 7.30 5.85
CA HIS A 29 12.90 6.64 7.15
C HIS A 29 11.66 5.74 7.19
N ALA A 30 10.78 5.81 6.20
CA ALA A 30 9.51 5.08 6.19
C ALA A 30 9.66 3.58 6.44
N GLY A 31 10.68 2.98 5.82
CA GLY A 31 10.99 1.56 5.97
C GLY A 31 11.82 1.20 7.21
N ASP A 32 12.27 2.17 8.02
CA ASP A 32 13.14 1.86 9.17
C ASP A 32 12.41 0.98 10.18
N ILE A 33 12.92 -0.23 10.40
CA ILE A 33 12.36 -1.21 11.31
C ILE A 33 12.34 -0.69 12.76
N ASN A 34 13.28 0.18 13.11
CA ASN A 34 13.46 0.72 14.46
C ASN A 34 12.67 2.03 14.68
N LEU A 35 12.03 2.58 13.64
CA LEU A 35 11.20 3.75 13.81
C LEU A 35 10.04 3.42 14.75
N ASP A 36 9.92 4.20 15.83
CA ASP A 36 8.82 4.07 16.79
C ASP A 36 7.52 4.59 16.17
N ASP A 37 6.56 3.69 16.01
CA ASP A 37 5.22 3.96 15.50
C ASP A 37 4.12 3.69 16.54
N SER A 38 4.50 3.59 17.82
CA SER A 38 3.59 3.23 18.91
C SER A 38 2.48 4.26 19.14
N ASP A 39 2.77 5.53 18.90
CA ASP A 39 1.85 6.67 19.05
C ASP A 39 1.06 7.00 17.76
N TRP A 40 1.30 6.27 16.67
CA TRP A 40 0.59 6.49 15.42
C TRP A 40 -0.87 6.06 15.51
N VAL A 41 -1.71 6.73 14.74
CA VAL A 41 -3.14 6.43 14.65
C VAL A 41 -3.36 5.04 14.06
N GLU A 42 -4.37 4.33 14.56
CA GLU A 42 -4.81 3.08 13.94
C GLU A 42 -5.81 3.37 12.82
N ILE A 43 -5.58 2.79 11.66
CA ILE A 43 -6.44 2.90 10.49
C ILE A 43 -6.77 1.52 9.92
N GLU A 44 -8.00 1.34 9.45
CA GLU A 44 -8.40 0.10 8.76
C GLU A 44 -7.92 0.10 7.30
N VAL A 45 -7.32 -1.01 6.89
CA VAL A 45 -6.97 -1.31 5.49
C VAL A 45 -7.70 -2.60 5.08
N PRO A 46 -8.43 -2.60 3.94
CA PRO A 46 -8.64 -1.49 3.01
C PRO A 46 -9.51 -0.38 3.58
N GLY A 47 -9.19 0.85 3.21
CA GLY A 47 -9.93 2.03 3.66
C GLY A 47 -9.47 3.32 3.01
N LEU A 48 -10.27 4.36 3.20
CA LEU A 48 -9.95 5.71 2.73
C LEU A 48 -9.55 6.57 3.94
N TRP A 49 -8.37 7.20 3.90
CA TRP A 49 -7.91 8.01 5.03
C TRP A 49 -8.78 9.21 5.33
N ARG A 50 -9.49 9.75 4.33
CA ARG A 50 -10.39 10.90 4.53
C ARG A 50 -11.60 10.60 5.41
N ASN A 51 -11.86 9.32 5.68
CA ASN A 51 -12.88 8.88 6.65
C ASN A 51 -12.35 8.89 8.09
N VAL A 52 -11.06 9.18 8.29
CA VAL A 52 -10.41 9.27 9.59
C VAL A 52 -10.17 10.74 9.89
N GLU A 53 -10.64 11.23 11.03
CA GLU A 53 -10.65 12.65 11.40
C GLU A 53 -9.25 13.27 11.33
N GLU A 54 -8.24 12.53 11.77
CA GLU A 54 -6.84 12.95 11.78
C GLU A 54 -6.23 13.14 10.38
N PHE A 55 -6.84 12.54 9.37
CA PHE A 55 -6.31 12.52 7.99
C PHE A 55 -7.26 13.16 6.97
N CYS A 56 -8.39 13.74 7.39
CA CYS A 56 -9.41 14.25 6.46
C CYS A 56 -8.90 15.31 5.48
N ASP A 57 -7.91 16.10 5.90
CA ASP A 57 -7.28 17.15 5.10
C ASP A 57 -5.85 16.77 4.63
N ALA A 58 -5.43 15.52 4.80
CA ALA A 58 -4.09 15.11 4.42
C ALA A 58 -3.95 14.90 2.91
N ASP A 59 -2.82 15.34 2.33
CA ASP A 59 -2.44 15.06 0.95
C ASP A 59 -1.70 13.71 0.81
N GLY A 60 -1.18 13.21 1.92
CA GLY A 60 -0.49 11.93 1.98
C GLY A 60 -0.50 11.33 3.37
N VAL A 61 -0.50 10.01 3.42
CA VAL A 61 -0.46 9.22 4.65
C VAL A 61 0.59 8.13 4.54
N LEU A 62 1.44 8.03 5.55
CA LEU A 62 2.40 6.96 5.71
C LEU A 62 1.76 5.87 6.57
N TYR A 63 1.63 4.68 6.00
CA TYR A 63 1.11 3.46 6.61
C TYR A 63 2.24 2.53 7.00
N ARG A 64 2.08 1.83 8.13
CA ARG A 64 2.99 0.77 8.57
C ARG A 64 2.22 -0.41 9.13
N HIS A 65 2.66 -1.63 8.76
CA HIS A 65 2.06 -2.87 9.24
C HIS A 65 3.11 -3.93 9.52
N ARG A 66 3.07 -4.48 10.74
CA ARG A 66 3.91 -5.61 11.14
C ARG A 66 3.07 -6.88 11.09
N PHE A 67 3.66 -7.92 10.54
CA PHE A 67 2.97 -9.20 10.39
C PHE A 67 3.97 -10.35 10.32
N GLU A 68 3.49 -11.54 10.62
CA GLU A 68 4.29 -12.76 10.63
C GLU A 68 4.12 -13.53 9.34
N LEU A 69 5.22 -14.04 8.79
CA LEU A 69 5.20 -15.02 7.71
C LEU A 69 5.98 -16.28 8.09
N ASN A 70 5.49 -17.41 7.63
CA ASN A 70 6.24 -18.65 7.67
C ASN A 70 7.33 -18.65 6.59
N GLY A 71 8.41 -19.41 6.79
CA GLY A 71 9.44 -19.59 5.76
C GLY A 71 8.86 -20.09 4.44
N LEU A 72 9.51 -19.71 3.36
CA LEU A 72 9.08 -20.04 2.01
C LEU A 72 9.81 -21.30 1.50
N ASP A 73 9.08 -22.18 0.81
CA ASP A 73 9.69 -23.29 0.05
C ASP A 73 10.57 -22.72 -1.10
N GLU A 74 11.80 -23.22 -1.25
CA GLU A 74 12.77 -22.77 -2.26
C GLU A 74 12.24 -22.84 -3.72
N ARG A 75 11.19 -23.63 -3.95
CA ARG A 75 10.56 -23.77 -5.26
C ARG A 75 9.45 -22.76 -5.51
N ARG A 76 9.12 -21.94 -4.53
CA ARG A 76 8.04 -20.95 -4.60
C ARG A 76 8.60 -19.53 -4.61
N ARG A 77 7.78 -18.63 -5.11
CA ARG A 77 8.05 -17.19 -5.06
C ARG A 77 6.96 -16.49 -4.26
N ARG A 78 7.32 -15.40 -3.64
CA ARG A 78 6.40 -14.60 -2.83
C ARG A 78 6.34 -13.18 -3.34
N TRP A 79 5.11 -12.68 -3.42
CA TRP A 79 4.78 -11.39 -3.98
C TRP A 79 3.96 -10.58 -2.98
N LEU A 80 4.30 -9.32 -2.81
CA LEU A 80 3.43 -8.33 -2.22
C LEU A 80 2.51 -7.80 -3.32
N ALA A 81 1.20 -7.91 -3.16
CA ALA A 81 0.20 -7.39 -4.08
C ALA A 81 -0.64 -6.31 -3.39
N ILE A 82 -0.76 -5.16 -4.04
CA ILE A 82 -1.58 -4.01 -3.61
C ILE A 82 -2.63 -3.80 -4.70
N ASP A 83 -3.89 -4.17 -4.43
CA ASP A 83 -4.97 -4.18 -5.43
C ASP A 83 -5.49 -2.80 -5.80
N GLY A 84 -5.29 -1.84 -4.92
CA GLY A 84 -5.71 -0.47 -5.19
C GLY A 84 -5.20 0.52 -4.16
N LEU A 85 -4.50 1.52 -4.68
CA LEU A 85 -3.97 2.65 -3.93
C LEU A 85 -4.42 3.94 -4.62
N CYS A 86 -4.78 4.96 -3.89
CA CYS A 86 -5.17 6.25 -4.43
C CYS A 86 -4.22 7.33 -3.93
N TYR A 87 -3.38 7.92 -4.77
CA TYR A 87 -3.20 7.69 -6.21
C TYR A 87 -1.76 7.25 -6.53
N GLN A 88 -0.75 7.83 -5.87
CA GLN A 88 0.67 7.47 -5.97
C GLN A 88 1.13 6.89 -4.64
N GLY A 89 2.16 6.08 -4.66
CA GLY A 89 2.76 5.56 -3.43
C GLY A 89 4.17 5.09 -3.61
N ASP A 90 4.90 5.13 -2.53
CA ASP A 90 6.21 4.52 -2.36
C ASP A 90 6.09 3.34 -1.40
N VAL A 91 6.78 2.24 -1.68
CA VAL A 91 6.64 0.98 -0.95
C VAL A 91 7.99 0.51 -0.42
N TRP A 92 8.03 0.17 0.88
CA TRP A 92 9.21 -0.42 1.54
C TRP A 92 8.82 -1.72 2.23
N PHE A 93 9.73 -2.66 2.21
CA PHE A 93 9.60 -3.94 2.89
C PHE A 93 10.89 -4.24 3.67
N ASP A 94 10.79 -4.44 4.98
CA ASP A 94 11.93 -4.69 5.88
C ASP A 94 13.10 -3.71 5.69
N GLY A 95 12.79 -2.44 5.52
CA GLY A 95 13.78 -1.38 5.31
C GLY A 95 14.22 -1.18 3.86
N ALA A 96 13.95 -2.12 2.97
CA ALA A 96 14.29 -2.00 1.55
C ALA A 96 13.19 -1.29 0.77
N TYR A 97 13.56 -0.31 -0.05
CA TYR A 97 12.65 0.31 -1.02
C TYR A 97 12.35 -0.65 -2.16
N LEU A 98 11.08 -0.97 -2.38
CA LEU A 98 10.64 -1.88 -3.44
C LEU A 98 10.33 -1.15 -4.75
N GLY A 99 9.81 0.07 -4.67
CA GLY A 99 9.43 0.86 -5.83
C GLY A 99 8.26 1.79 -5.56
N ASP A 100 7.88 2.51 -6.62
CA ASP A 100 6.74 3.41 -6.64
C ASP A 100 5.52 2.75 -7.32
N THR A 101 4.35 3.35 -7.04
CA THR A 101 3.06 2.93 -7.61
C THR A 101 2.34 4.16 -8.14
N GLU A 102 1.55 3.99 -9.20
CA GLU A 102 0.68 5.03 -9.72
C GLU A 102 -0.59 4.41 -10.32
N GLY A 103 -1.74 4.90 -9.90
CA GLY A 103 -3.04 4.55 -10.48
C GLY A 103 -4.03 3.91 -9.51
N TYR A 104 -5.33 4.25 -9.69
CA TYR A 104 -6.41 3.86 -8.78
C TYR A 104 -6.79 2.38 -8.85
N PHE A 105 -6.79 1.81 -10.07
CA PHE A 105 -7.39 0.50 -10.37
C PHE A 105 -6.37 -0.49 -10.90
N VAL A 106 -5.11 -0.20 -10.69
CA VAL A 106 -4.00 -1.07 -11.11
C VAL A 106 -3.51 -1.86 -9.92
N GLU A 107 -3.38 -3.17 -10.08
CA GLU A 107 -2.67 -4.00 -9.12
C GLU A 107 -1.17 -3.74 -9.24
N HIS A 108 -0.54 -3.44 -8.14
CA HIS A 108 0.91 -3.29 -8.03
C HIS A 108 1.50 -4.50 -7.32
N CYS A 109 2.54 -5.10 -7.92
CA CYS A 109 3.14 -6.31 -7.39
C CYS A 109 4.66 -6.19 -7.30
N PHE A 110 5.18 -6.57 -6.14
CA PHE A 110 6.60 -6.56 -5.85
C PHE A 110 7.05 -7.95 -5.41
N GLU A 111 8.15 -8.44 -5.97
CA GLU A 111 8.72 -9.71 -5.52
C GLU A 111 9.45 -9.52 -4.18
N ILE A 112 9.07 -10.31 -3.17
CA ILE A 112 9.63 -10.29 -1.82
C ILE A 112 10.19 -11.68 -1.42
N THR A 113 10.49 -12.52 -2.37
CA THR A 113 10.92 -13.91 -2.17
C THR A 113 12.15 -14.01 -1.27
N GLU A 114 13.18 -13.22 -1.56
CA GLU A 114 14.45 -13.28 -0.81
C GLU A 114 14.28 -12.78 0.62
N ALA A 115 13.57 -11.65 0.79
CA ALA A 115 13.32 -11.05 2.10
C ALA A 115 12.50 -11.96 3.04
N THR A 116 11.67 -12.85 2.47
CA THR A 116 10.75 -13.70 3.22
C THR A 116 11.11 -15.19 3.17
N SER A 117 12.36 -15.51 2.86
CA SER A 117 12.83 -16.90 2.77
C SER A 117 12.78 -17.64 4.11
N LEU A 118 12.98 -16.93 5.21
CA LEU A 118 12.90 -17.43 6.59
C LEU A 118 11.57 -16.99 7.23
N SER A 119 11.15 -17.75 8.25
CA SER A 119 10.01 -17.35 9.09
C SER A 119 10.39 -16.16 9.96
N GLY A 120 9.47 -15.24 10.15
CA GLY A 120 9.69 -14.09 11.04
C GLY A 120 8.65 -13.01 10.93
N GLU A 121 8.83 -11.99 11.76
CA GLU A 121 8.09 -10.74 11.68
C GLU A 121 8.67 -9.89 10.56
N HIS A 122 7.79 -9.29 9.79
CA HIS A 122 8.09 -8.41 8.67
C HIS A 122 7.39 -7.07 8.84
N LEU A 123 8.00 -6.01 8.29
CA LEU A 123 7.47 -4.67 8.24
C LEU A 123 7.18 -4.26 6.79
N LEU A 124 5.93 -3.94 6.51
CA LEU A 124 5.53 -3.24 5.30
C LEU A 124 5.26 -1.78 5.62
N ALA A 125 5.86 -0.86 4.87
CA ALA A 125 5.55 0.56 4.92
C ALA A 125 5.12 1.04 3.53
N ILE A 126 4.07 1.85 3.49
CA ILE A 126 3.52 2.43 2.25
C ILE A 126 3.23 3.90 2.51
N GLU A 127 3.89 4.80 1.78
CA GLU A 127 3.47 6.18 1.71
C GLU A 127 2.51 6.31 0.54
N ALA A 128 1.28 6.69 0.80
CA ALA A 128 0.29 6.95 -0.23
C ALA A 128 -0.01 8.44 -0.30
N THR A 129 0.02 9.02 -1.50
CA THR A 129 -0.24 10.43 -1.75
C THR A 129 -1.36 10.60 -2.78
N CYS A 130 -2.18 11.59 -2.54
CA CYS A 130 -3.25 11.99 -3.43
C CYS A 130 -3.44 13.50 -3.33
N ASP A 131 -2.59 14.24 -4.03
CA ASP A 131 -2.55 15.69 -3.98
C ASP A 131 -3.89 16.33 -4.32
N GLU A 132 -4.20 17.44 -3.66
CA GLU A 132 -5.25 18.33 -4.14
C GLU A 132 -4.82 18.91 -5.49
N PRO A 133 -5.69 18.90 -6.50
CA PRO A 133 -5.40 19.55 -7.76
C PRO A 133 -5.47 21.07 -7.60
N VAL A 134 -4.39 21.67 -7.19
CA VAL A 134 -4.23 23.13 -7.16
C VAL A 134 -4.23 23.70 -8.57
N ASP A 135 -3.75 22.94 -9.54
CA ASP A 135 -3.72 23.28 -10.95
C ASP A 135 -4.56 22.29 -11.78
N ARG A 136 -5.75 22.74 -12.19
CA ARG A 136 -6.65 21.95 -13.04
C ARG A 136 -6.08 21.63 -14.42
N THR A 137 -4.97 22.25 -14.82
CA THR A 137 -4.28 21.99 -16.09
C THR A 137 -3.20 20.91 -15.95
N ALA A 138 -2.81 20.56 -14.74
CA ALA A 138 -1.81 19.54 -14.50
C ALA A 138 -2.38 18.15 -14.83
N LYS A 139 -1.75 17.47 -15.79
CA LYS A 139 -2.18 16.14 -16.28
C LYS A 139 -2.14 15.03 -15.20
N ARG A 140 -1.50 15.28 -14.05
CA ARG A 140 -1.34 14.31 -12.97
C ARG A 140 -2.44 14.37 -11.93
N ASN A 141 -3.25 15.41 -11.94
CA ASN A 141 -4.33 15.55 -10.98
C ASN A 141 -5.58 14.86 -11.52
N ILE A 142 -5.63 13.56 -11.39
CA ILE A 142 -6.84 12.80 -11.66
C ILE A 142 -7.77 13.02 -10.47
N THR A 143 -8.57 14.06 -10.58
CA THR A 143 -9.67 14.32 -9.66
C THR A 143 -10.73 13.27 -9.88
N GLY A 144 -10.76 12.32 -8.97
CA GLY A 144 -11.86 11.42 -8.76
C GLY A 144 -12.43 10.73 -10.00
N VAL A 145 -11.98 9.53 -10.27
CA VAL A 145 -12.61 8.62 -11.24
C VAL A 145 -14.11 8.42 -10.94
N LEU A 146 -14.57 8.84 -9.77
CA LEU A 146 -15.95 8.74 -9.32
C LEU A 146 -16.76 10.01 -9.55
N GLN A 147 -16.18 11.05 -10.15
CA GLN A 147 -16.86 12.33 -10.34
C GLN A 147 -17.20 12.57 -11.82
N HIS A 148 -18.49 12.65 -12.09
CA HIS A 148 -19.01 12.97 -13.43
C HIS A 148 -19.01 14.46 -13.78
N SER A 149 -18.68 15.34 -12.83
CA SER A 149 -18.73 16.78 -13.05
C SER A 149 -17.86 17.54 -12.08
N ASP A 150 -17.44 18.73 -12.47
CA ASP A 150 -16.77 19.73 -11.63
C ASP A 150 -17.60 20.22 -10.42
N SER A 151 -18.72 19.58 -10.14
CA SER A 151 -19.66 19.97 -9.10
C SER A 151 -19.34 19.42 -7.71
N LEU A 152 -18.41 18.47 -7.61
CA LEU A 152 -17.98 17.95 -6.32
C LEU A 152 -16.66 18.64 -5.91
N ASP A 153 -16.56 18.95 -4.64
CA ASP A 153 -15.36 19.53 -4.07
C ASP A 153 -14.19 18.55 -4.29
N GLN A 154 -13.14 19.02 -4.96
CA GLN A 154 -11.95 18.22 -5.27
C GLN A 154 -11.19 17.79 -4.02
N ARG A 155 -11.43 18.46 -2.87
CA ARG A 155 -10.96 18.05 -1.54
C ARG A 155 -11.53 16.71 -1.08
N LEU A 156 -12.55 16.20 -1.76
CA LEU A 156 -13.12 14.87 -1.51
C LEU A 156 -12.43 13.75 -2.28
N ASN A 157 -11.21 13.95 -2.77
CA ASN A 157 -10.42 12.87 -3.36
C ASN A 157 -10.27 11.73 -2.36
N PRO A 158 -10.64 10.50 -2.75
CA PRO A 158 -10.47 9.37 -1.88
C PRO A 158 -8.99 8.99 -1.81
N GLY A 159 -8.27 9.42 -0.78
CA GLY A 159 -6.91 8.94 -0.53
C GLY A 159 -6.90 7.62 0.22
N GLY A 160 -5.94 6.74 -0.06
CA GLY A 160 -5.72 5.55 0.76
C GLY A 160 -5.51 4.24 0.03
N LEU A 161 -5.29 3.21 0.85
CA LEU A 161 -5.25 1.81 0.45
C LEU A 161 -6.71 1.29 0.42
N TRP A 162 -7.40 1.52 -0.67
CA TRP A 162 -8.85 1.32 -0.74
C TRP A 162 -9.27 -0.09 -1.17
N ARG A 163 -8.30 -0.93 -1.56
CA ARG A 163 -8.45 -2.36 -1.84
C ARG A 163 -7.45 -3.17 -1.04
N ASP A 164 -7.56 -4.49 -1.18
CA ASP A 164 -6.76 -5.43 -0.41
C ASP A 164 -5.26 -5.26 -0.64
N VAL A 165 -4.52 -5.44 0.44
CA VAL A 165 -3.08 -5.66 0.43
C VAL A 165 -2.86 -7.09 0.90
N ARG A 166 -2.06 -7.86 0.16
CA ARG A 166 -1.84 -9.26 0.47
C ARG A 166 -0.46 -9.74 0.05
N VAL A 167 -0.03 -10.81 0.66
CA VAL A 167 1.14 -11.58 0.25
C VAL A 167 0.66 -12.84 -0.47
N GLU A 168 1.13 -13.06 -1.69
CA GLU A 168 0.80 -14.23 -2.50
C GLU A 168 2.00 -15.16 -2.65
N GLU A 169 1.75 -16.46 -2.65
CA GLU A 169 2.75 -17.46 -3.01
C GLU A 169 2.40 -18.08 -4.36
N THR A 170 3.36 -18.07 -5.27
CA THR A 170 3.22 -18.68 -6.60
C THR A 170 4.24 -19.79 -6.81
N GLY A 171 4.07 -20.55 -7.87
CA GLY A 171 5.14 -21.39 -8.42
C GLY A 171 6.30 -20.52 -8.92
N PRO A 172 7.31 -21.12 -9.58
CA PRO A 172 8.48 -20.39 -10.06
C PRO A 172 8.15 -19.35 -11.15
N ILE A 173 6.94 -19.37 -11.70
CA ILE A 173 6.45 -18.43 -12.70
C ILE A 173 5.10 -17.88 -12.23
N ARG A 174 4.96 -16.55 -12.23
CA ARG A 174 3.70 -15.85 -12.08
C ARG A 174 3.12 -15.56 -13.47
N VAL A 175 1.87 -15.95 -13.69
CA VAL A 175 1.12 -15.70 -14.94
C VAL A 175 0.04 -14.69 -14.67
#